data_ab74b3a2b07685830395d6d47ec62d57
#
_entry.id   ab74b3a2b07685830395d6d47ec62d57
#
_cell.length_a   1.000
_cell.length_b   1.000
_cell.length_c   1.000
_cell.angle_alpha   90.00
_cell.angle_beta   90.00
_cell.angle_gamma   90.00
#
_symmetry.space_group_name_H-M   'P 1'
#
loop_
_entity.id
_entity.type
_entity.pdbx_description
1 polymer ?
#
loop_
_entity_poly.entity_id
_entity_poly.type
_entity_poly.pdbx_seq_one_letter_code
_entity_poly.pdbx_strand_id
1 'polypeptide(L)'
;MKETNFLKFTGDVNISQFNFAGIGATGNGKKGNCFENVRTGIRAQIQHLKAYGSKQKLVNACVDPRYNLMSNKGCAVYVEWLGMHENPQGIGWASSYDYGYSIRRDYMNVLFRY
;
A
#
# COMPACT_ATOMS: atom_id res chain seq x y z
N MET A 1 4.67 -7.95 0.63
CA MET A 1 4.49 -9.30 0.03
C MET A 1 3.54 -9.26 -1.15
N LYS A 2 2.29 -8.85 -0.98
CA LYS A 2 1.29 -8.80 -2.07
C LYS A 2 1.74 -7.87 -3.20
N GLU A 3 2.17 -6.67 -2.88
CA GLU A 3 2.50 -5.60 -3.84
C GLU A 3 3.74 -5.89 -4.70
N THR A 4 4.63 -6.75 -4.24
CA THR A 4 5.88 -7.09 -4.92
C THR A 4 5.96 -8.56 -5.33
N ASN A 5 4.87 -9.31 -5.23
CA ASN A 5 4.83 -10.75 -5.43
C ASN A 5 5.97 -11.44 -4.65
N PHE A 6 5.96 -11.27 -3.32
CA PHE A 6 6.99 -11.81 -2.41
C PHE A 6 8.42 -11.36 -2.76
N LEU A 7 8.60 -10.09 -3.08
CA LEU A 7 9.87 -9.45 -3.47
C LEU A 7 10.45 -9.98 -4.80
N LYS A 8 9.63 -10.57 -5.64
CA LYS A 8 10.04 -10.99 -7.00
C LYS A 8 9.98 -9.86 -8.02
N PHE A 9 9.26 -8.78 -7.71
CA PHE A 9 9.13 -7.57 -8.55
C PHE A 9 8.75 -7.90 -10.00
N THR A 10 7.68 -8.68 -10.16
CA THR A 10 7.19 -9.11 -11.48
C THR A 10 6.27 -8.10 -12.17
N GLY A 11 5.94 -6.98 -11.49
CA GLY A 11 5.07 -5.92 -12.01
C GLY A 11 5.85 -4.72 -12.57
N ASP A 12 5.21 -3.54 -12.54
CA ASP A 12 5.76 -2.30 -13.10
C ASP A 12 6.92 -1.71 -12.27
N VAL A 13 7.04 -2.10 -11.00
CA VAL A 13 8.06 -1.61 -10.09
C VAL A 13 9.30 -2.50 -10.13
N ASN A 14 10.48 -1.89 -10.26
CA ASN A 14 11.77 -2.57 -10.23
C ASN A 14 12.38 -2.56 -8.82
N ILE A 15 13.17 -3.58 -8.48
CA ILE A 15 13.83 -3.69 -7.17
C ILE A 15 14.71 -2.47 -6.85
N SER A 16 15.37 -1.88 -7.84
CA SER A 16 16.24 -0.71 -7.69
C SER A 16 15.49 0.56 -7.25
N GLN A 17 14.17 0.58 -7.33
CA GLN A 17 13.34 1.71 -6.91
C GLN A 17 13.10 1.75 -5.39
N PHE A 18 13.40 0.68 -4.66
CA PHE A 18 13.08 0.52 -3.23
C PHE A 18 11.59 0.83 -2.91
N ASN A 19 10.72 0.59 -3.87
CA ASN A 19 9.27 0.86 -3.78
C ASN A 19 8.53 -0.46 -3.53
N PHE A 20 8.33 -0.79 -2.25
CA PHE A 20 7.76 -2.07 -1.84
C PHE A 20 6.22 -2.11 -1.86
N ALA A 21 5.59 -0.99 -2.16
CA ALA A 21 4.13 -0.86 -2.13
C ALA A 21 3.53 -0.47 -3.49
N GLY A 22 4.35 -0.33 -4.53
CA GLY A 22 3.88 0.15 -5.82
C GLY A 22 3.38 1.60 -5.81
N ILE A 23 3.90 2.43 -4.90
CA ILE A 23 3.46 3.83 -4.77
C ILE A 23 3.69 4.58 -6.08
N GLY A 24 2.63 5.18 -6.63
CA GLY A 24 2.67 5.89 -7.90
C GLY A 24 2.65 5.01 -9.14
N ALA A 25 2.70 3.70 -9.01
CA ALA A 25 2.52 2.74 -10.10
C ALA A 25 1.01 2.58 -10.36
N THR A 26 0.49 3.36 -11.30
CA THR A 26 -0.96 3.41 -11.58
C THR A 26 -1.37 2.54 -12.78
N GLY A 27 -0.53 1.60 -13.18
CA GLY A 27 -0.74 0.75 -14.35
C GLY A 27 -0.24 1.40 -15.65
N ASN A 28 -0.49 0.72 -16.79
CA ASN A 28 -0.09 1.19 -18.12
C ASN A 28 1.43 1.45 -18.26
N GLY A 29 2.27 0.64 -17.59
CA GLY A 29 3.73 0.76 -17.65
C GLY A 29 4.31 1.90 -16.80
N LYS A 30 3.52 2.55 -15.98
CA LYS A 30 4.02 3.57 -15.04
C LYS A 30 4.80 2.89 -13.91
N LYS A 31 6.10 3.15 -13.86
CA LYS A 31 7.04 2.52 -12.93
C LYS A 31 6.85 2.91 -11.47
N GLY A 32 6.08 3.97 -11.19
CA GLY A 32 5.91 4.49 -9.84
C GLY A 32 7.12 5.27 -9.31
N ASN A 33 7.08 5.59 -8.03
CA ASN A 33 8.11 6.39 -7.37
C ASN A 33 9.36 5.58 -7.06
N CYS A 34 10.50 6.28 -7.00
CA CYS A 34 11.77 5.74 -6.53
C CYS A 34 12.09 6.33 -5.14
N PHE A 35 12.70 5.52 -4.30
CA PHE A 35 13.18 5.94 -2.98
C PHE A 35 14.69 5.79 -2.88
N GLU A 36 15.30 6.56 -2.00
CA GLU A 36 16.74 6.66 -1.85
C GLU A 36 17.38 5.34 -1.39
N ASN A 37 16.69 4.63 -0.50
CA ASN A 37 17.18 3.39 0.11
C ASN A 37 16.02 2.55 0.63
N VAL A 38 16.31 1.34 1.08
CA VAL A 38 15.32 0.39 1.63
C VAL A 38 14.54 0.99 2.80
N ARG A 39 15.23 1.65 3.74
CA ARG A 39 14.60 2.25 4.93
C ARG A 39 13.55 3.29 4.52
N THR A 40 13.90 4.18 3.60
CA THR A 40 13.00 5.23 3.10
C THR A 40 11.81 4.62 2.35
N GLY A 41 12.04 3.61 1.53
CA GLY A 41 10.98 2.89 0.82
C GLY A 41 9.99 2.19 1.76
N ILE A 42 10.50 1.53 2.82
CA ILE A 42 9.66 0.91 3.85
C ILE A 42 8.88 1.98 4.63
N ARG A 43 9.53 3.09 5.00
CA ARG A 43 8.84 4.21 5.67
C ARG A 43 7.71 4.75 4.80
N ALA A 44 7.95 4.96 3.52
CA ALA A 44 6.91 5.41 2.58
C ALA A 44 5.72 4.45 2.53
N GLN A 45 5.97 3.15 2.47
CA GLN A 45 4.92 2.13 2.52
C GLN A 45 4.09 2.22 3.79
N ILE A 46 4.74 2.33 4.95
CA ILE A 46 4.06 2.43 6.25
C ILE A 46 3.24 3.71 6.32
N GLN A 47 3.79 4.84 5.88
CA GLN A 47 3.08 6.12 5.86
C GLN A 47 1.87 6.09 4.92
N HIS A 48 2.02 5.48 3.75
CA HIS A 48 0.95 5.30 2.80
C HIS A 48 -0.19 4.45 3.40
N LEU A 49 0.17 3.32 4.02
CA LEU A 49 -0.79 2.46 4.72
C LEU A 49 -1.47 3.19 5.88
N LYS A 50 -0.71 3.98 6.65
CA LYS A 50 -1.27 4.80 7.74
C LYS A 50 -2.29 5.82 7.22
N ALA A 51 -2.08 6.40 6.04
CA ALA A 51 -3.04 7.32 5.44
C ALA A 51 -4.42 6.66 5.23
N TYR A 52 -4.46 5.39 4.85
CA TYR A 52 -5.72 4.65 4.75
C TYR A 52 -6.29 4.25 6.11
N GLY A 53 -5.46 3.78 7.02
CA GLY A 53 -5.91 3.20 8.29
C GLY A 53 -6.12 4.18 9.44
N SER A 54 -5.65 5.43 9.33
CA SER A 54 -5.65 6.36 10.47
C SER A 54 -5.71 7.83 10.05
N LYS A 55 -6.34 8.64 10.91
CA LYS A 55 -6.32 10.10 10.82
C LYS A 55 -5.20 10.73 11.65
N GLN A 56 -4.47 9.92 12.41
CA GLN A 56 -3.37 10.43 13.24
C GLN A 56 -2.24 10.97 12.38
N LYS A 57 -1.60 12.05 12.86
CA LYS A 57 -0.45 12.66 12.19
C LYS A 57 0.74 11.69 12.15
N LEU A 58 1.61 11.88 11.17
CA LEU A 58 2.88 11.17 11.10
C LEU A 58 3.79 11.62 12.25
N VAL A 59 4.53 10.68 12.83
CA VAL A 59 5.56 10.95 13.85
C VAL A 59 6.86 11.36 13.19
N ASN A 60 7.24 10.68 12.11
CA ASN A 60 8.46 10.94 11.36
C ASN A 60 8.18 11.80 10.12
N ALA A 61 9.23 12.43 9.58
CA ALA A 61 9.14 13.22 8.35
C ALA A 61 8.46 12.41 7.22
N CYS A 62 7.55 13.06 6.50
CA CYS A 62 6.83 12.44 5.39
C CYS A 62 7.77 12.16 4.23
N VAL A 63 7.84 10.89 3.81
CA VAL A 63 8.60 10.44 2.63
C VAL A 63 7.68 9.80 1.57
N ASP A 64 6.41 9.56 1.90
CA ASP A 64 5.40 9.13 0.93
C ASP A 64 4.92 10.33 0.11
N PRO A 65 5.22 10.40 -1.20
CA PRO A 65 4.82 11.53 -2.02
C PRO A 65 3.30 11.62 -2.24
N ARG A 66 2.56 10.58 -1.92
CA ARG A 66 1.11 10.53 -2.08
C ARG A 66 0.34 10.75 -0.77
N TYR A 67 1.03 10.81 0.37
CA TYR A 67 0.38 10.95 1.68
C TYR A 67 -0.55 12.16 1.76
N ASN A 68 -0.06 13.34 1.32
CA ASN A 68 -0.81 14.58 1.38
C ASN A 68 -1.88 14.71 0.26
N LEU A 69 -1.81 13.85 -0.76
CA LEU A 69 -2.82 13.83 -1.83
C LEU A 69 -4.09 13.10 -1.40
N MET A 70 -4.04 12.31 -0.33
CA MET A 70 -5.16 11.54 0.15
C MET A 70 -6.07 12.41 1.03
N SER A 71 -7.27 12.71 0.53
CA SER A 71 -8.28 13.51 1.24
C SER A 71 -9.04 12.71 2.32
N ASN A 72 -9.22 11.41 2.10
CA ASN A 72 -10.05 10.54 2.96
C ASN A 72 -9.20 9.68 3.90
N LYS A 73 -8.29 10.30 4.66
CA LYS A 73 -7.48 9.57 5.63
C LYS A 73 -8.35 8.83 6.65
N GLY A 74 -7.93 7.63 7.01
CA GLY A 74 -8.65 6.78 7.94
C GLY A 74 -9.90 6.11 7.36
N CYS A 75 -10.03 6.03 6.04
CA CYS A 75 -11.18 5.41 5.39
C CYS A 75 -11.19 3.87 5.48
N ALA A 76 -10.06 3.24 5.78
CA ALA A 76 -9.91 1.79 5.87
C ALA A 76 -9.62 1.36 7.32
N VAL A 77 -10.64 1.37 8.17
CA VAL A 77 -10.53 0.93 9.58
C VAL A 77 -10.44 -0.60 9.70
N TYR A 78 -10.84 -1.31 8.67
CA TYR A 78 -10.64 -2.75 8.54
C TYR A 78 -9.70 -3.02 7.38
N VAL A 79 -8.88 -4.08 7.47
CA VAL A 79 -7.91 -4.42 6.43
C VAL A 79 -8.58 -4.71 5.08
N GLU A 80 -9.78 -5.28 5.10
CA GLU A 80 -10.58 -5.54 3.91
C GLU A 80 -10.94 -4.26 3.14
N TRP A 81 -11.06 -3.13 3.86
CA TRP A 81 -11.41 -1.84 3.26
C TRP A 81 -10.23 -1.17 2.53
N LEU A 82 -9.06 -1.79 2.52
CA LEU A 82 -7.99 -1.42 1.59
C LEU A 82 -8.37 -1.74 0.14
N GLY A 83 -9.28 -2.67 -0.09
CA GLY A 83 -9.88 -2.90 -1.41
C GLY A 83 -11.01 -1.92 -1.70
N MET A 84 -10.96 -1.29 -2.87
CA MET A 84 -11.98 -0.33 -3.30
C MET A 84 -13.39 -0.95 -3.32
N HIS A 85 -13.49 -2.23 -3.69
CA HIS A 85 -14.78 -2.93 -3.78
C HIS A 85 -15.32 -3.41 -2.44
N GLU A 86 -14.44 -3.61 -1.44
CA GLU A 86 -14.83 -3.99 -0.10
C GLU A 86 -15.12 -2.79 0.80
N ASN A 87 -14.53 -1.63 0.49
CA ASN A 87 -14.76 -0.39 1.24
C ASN A 87 -16.16 0.16 0.94
N PRO A 88 -17.01 0.43 1.96
CA PRO A 88 -18.36 0.96 1.75
C PRO A 88 -18.40 2.31 1.01
N GLN A 89 -17.30 3.09 1.09
CA GLN A 89 -17.20 4.38 0.41
C GLN A 89 -16.71 4.26 -1.04
N GLY A 90 -16.40 3.05 -1.52
CA GLY A 90 -15.88 2.82 -2.87
C GLY A 90 -14.49 3.35 -3.12
N ILE A 91 -13.71 3.55 -2.06
CA ILE A 91 -12.33 4.05 -2.11
C ILE A 91 -11.39 3.06 -1.44
N GLY A 92 -10.15 2.99 -1.88
CA GLY A 92 -9.19 2.05 -1.32
C GLY A 92 -7.82 2.16 -1.96
N TRP A 93 -6.93 1.32 -1.48
CA TRP A 93 -5.56 1.20 -1.99
C TRP A 93 -5.53 0.64 -3.41
N ALA A 94 -6.32 -0.38 -3.68
CA ALA A 94 -6.34 -1.04 -4.98
C ALA A 94 -7.78 -1.27 -5.48
N SER A 95 -7.90 -1.27 -6.81
CA SER A 95 -9.19 -1.38 -7.51
C SER A 95 -9.55 -2.81 -7.96
N SER A 96 -8.64 -3.78 -7.78
CA SER A 96 -8.95 -5.16 -8.14
C SER A 96 -9.98 -5.77 -7.20
N TYR A 97 -10.90 -6.55 -7.75
CA TYR A 97 -11.88 -7.30 -6.95
C TYR A 97 -11.18 -8.26 -5.98
N ASP A 98 -11.78 -8.47 -4.82
CA ASP A 98 -11.28 -9.36 -3.77
C ASP A 98 -9.92 -8.94 -3.17
N TYR A 99 -9.46 -7.72 -3.45
CA TYR A 99 -8.14 -7.25 -2.96
C TYR A 99 -8.05 -7.30 -1.44
N GLY A 100 -8.97 -6.67 -0.74
CA GLY A 100 -8.97 -6.58 0.71
C GLY A 100 -9.17 -7.93 1.39
N TYR A 101 -10.12 -8.72 0.91
CA TYR A 101 -10.33 -10.08 1.42
C TYR A 101 -9.14 -10.99 1.18
N SER A 102 -8.46 -10.84 0.03
CA SER A 102 -7.27 -11.65 -0.26
C SER A 102 -6.12 -11.36 0.71
N ILE A 103 -5.95 -10.11 1.14
CA ILE A 103 -4.95 -9.78 2.16
C ILE A 103 -5.21 -10.58 3.44
N ARG A 104 -6.44 -10.56 3.91
CA ARG A 104 -6.84 -11.29 5.12
C ARG A 104 -6.69 -12.80 4.95
N ARG A 105 -7.24 -13.36 3.87
CA ARG A 105 -7.27 -14.80 3.61
C ARG A 105 -5.88 -15.38 3.35
N ASP A 106 -5.11 -14.73 2.46
CA ASP A 106 -3.92 -15.34 1.88
C ASP A 106 -2.62 -14.93 2.61
N TYR A 107 -2.66 -13.81 3.35
CA TYR A 107 -1.48 -13.28 4.03
C TYR A 107 -1.64 -13.22 5.55
N MET A 108 -2.67 -12.53 6.06
CA MET A 108 -2.82 -12.35 7.51
C MET A 108 -3.13 -13.65 8.23
N ASN A 109 -4.05 -14.46 7.71
CA ASN A 109 -4.40 -15.74 8.33
C ASN A 109 -3.21 -16.70 8.39
N VAL A 110 -2.28 -16.59 7.44
CA VAL A 110 -1.03 -17.40 7.47
C VAL A 110 -0.09 -16.88 8.54
N LEU A 111 0.08 -15.56 8.66
CA LEU A 111 0.96 -14.95 9.66
C LEU A 111 0.50 -15.24 11.09
N PHE A 112 -0.80 -15.21 11.35
CA PHE A 112 -1.35 -15.45 12.69
C PHE A 112 -1.43 -16.92 13.11
N ARG A 113 -1.04 -17.85 12.26
CA ARG A 113 -0.92 -19.27 12.62
C ARG A 113 0.39 -19.60 13.34
N TYR A 114 1.30 -18.67 13.35
CA TYR A 114 2.61 -18.80 14.00
C TYR A 114 2.65 -17.89 15.24
#